data_79b201f0194f64567a12a0eb7d9bb79e
#
_entry.id   79b201f0194f64567a12a0eb7d9bb79e
#
_cell.length_a   1.000
_cell.length_b   1.000
_cell.length_c   1.000
_cell.angle_alpha   90.00
_cell.angle_beta   90.00
_cell.angle_gamma   90.00
#
_symmetry.space_group_name_H-M   'P 1'
#
loop_
_entity.id
_entity.type
_entity.pdbx_description
1 polymer ?
#
loop_
_entity_poly.entity_id
_entity_poly.type
_entity_poly.pdbx_seq_one_letter_code
_entity_poly.pdbx_strand_id
1 'polypeptide(L)'
;HTDFDAYADHYAAVLPLLHGVVRAFARLTHGEILNSNDLRDAAVRFADRGRSTATLLGLCKKMLDSADLVTSPSPKTAARCLSLAPEANLVVVPNGVDPLPSGPPPVPRGPGPLVIYVGRIAPEKGLPLLCEAFELVVAQCPDAQLMVVGDWQRYPKIAKVLDAGRRRGHIILPGEQKRESLGAFYEMGDLYAFPSQTDTQALVLHEAALAGLPIVSVDPELQLVLEPGVNAELASPTPASLAAAIMRIIEKLPDPQWRARASETSRRLAGQWTIESQAQEMLRIYQQVARRRSLSQAG
;
A
#
# COMPACT_ATOMS: atom_id res chain seq x y z
N HIS A 1 -10.49 -0.53 -4.12
CA HIS A 1 -9.09 -0.68 -3.71
C HIS A 1 -8.23 0.58 -3.93
N THR A 2 -8.80 1.72 -4.26
CA THR A 2 -8.05 2.97 -4.47
C THR A 2 -8.48 4.00 -3.44
N ASP A 3 -7.51 4.59 -2.76
CA ASP A 3 -7.73 5.70 -1.86
C ASP A 3 -7.86 6.99 -2.68
N PHE A 4 -9.09 7.33 -3.08
CA PHE A 4 -9.33 8.50 -3.94
C PHE A 4 -8.89 9.82 -3.30
N ASP A 5 -8.97 9.95 -1.98
CA ASP A 5 -8.58 11.18 -1.27
C ASP A 5 -7.07 11.37 -1.34
N ALA A 6 -6.30 10.32 -1.06
CA ALA A 6 -4.84 10.34 -1.15
C ALA A 6 -4.33 10.49 -2.60
N TYR A 7 -5.10 10.01 -3.60
CA TYR A 7 -4.75 10.14 -5.01
C TYR A 7 -5.19 11.46 -5.65
N ALA A 8 -6.16 12.17 -5.06
CA ALA A 8 -6.71 13.40 -5.61
C ALA A 8 -5.61 14.45 -5.88
N ASP A 9 -4.67 14.61 -4.94
CA ASP A 9 -3.58 15.57 -5.07
C ASP A 9 -2.57 15.20 -6.17
N HIS A 10 -2.34 13.91 -6.39
CA HIS A 10 -1.41 13.43 -7.42
C HIS A 10 -2.00 13.47 -8.84
N TYR A 11 -3.32 13.40 -8.94
CA TYR A 11 -4.03 13.34 -10.23
C TYR A 11 -5.01 14.49 -10.43
N ALA A 12 -4.78 15.62 -9.77
CA ALA A 12 -5.62 16.82 -9.81
C ALA A 12 -5.97 17.30 -11.24
N ALA A 13 -5.04 17.12 -12.21
CA ALA A 13 -5.26 17.48 -13.60
C ALA A 13 -6.34 16.62 -14.31
N VAL A 14 -6.61 15.41 -13.83
CA VAL A 14 -7.60 14.48 -14.41
C VAL A 14 -8.98 14.62 -13.76
N LEU A 15 -9.06 15.14 -12.55
CA LEU A 15 -10.31 15.29 -11.79
C LEU A 15 -11.40 16.10 -12.52
N PRO A 16 -11.11 17.21 -13.24
CA PRO A 16 -12.14 17.94 -13.98
C PRO A 16 -12.78 17.11 -15.10
N LEU A 17 -12.00 16.26 -15.78
CA LEU A 17 -12.51 15.35 -16.80
C LEU A 17 -13.45 14.31 -16.17
N LEU A 18 -13.03 13.72 -15.06
CA LEU A 18 -13.81 12.73 -14.32
C LEU A 18 -15.12 13.32 -13.78
N HIS A 19 -15.09 14.57 -13.30
CA HIS A 19 -16.30 15.30 -12.91
C HIS A 19 -17.30 15.43 -14.08
N GLY A 20 -16.83 15.77 -15.28
CA GLY A 20 -17.66 15.81 -16.48
C GLY A 20 -18.30 14.46 -16.81
N VAL A 21 -17.53 13.38 -16.73
CA VAL A 21 -18.01 12.01 -16.95
C VAL A 21 -19.09 11.61 -15.94
N VAL A 22 -18.86 11.87 -14.64
CA VAL A 22 -19.83 11.56 -13.57
C VAL A 22 -21.13 12.33 -13.77
N ARG A 23 -21.09 13.60 -14.15
CA ARG A 23 -22.29 14.40 -14.46
C ARG A 23 -23.04 13.91 -15.70
N ALA A 24 -22.32 13.52 -16.74
CA ALA A 24 -22.90 12.93 -17.93
C ALA A 24 -23.61 11.60 -17.59
N PHE A 25 -22.95 10.74 -16.82
CA PHE A 25 -23.50 9.47 -16.35
C PHE A 25 -24.75 9.66 -15.47
N ALA A 26 -24.72 10.59 -14.53
CA ALA A 26 -25.90 10.92 -13.72
C ALA A 26 -27.10 11.38 -14.55
N ARG A 27 -26.86 12.11 -15.67
CA ARG A 27 -27.93 12.49 -16.62
C ARG A 27 -28.45 11.31 -17.43
N LEU A 28 -27.56 10.45 -17.90
CA LEU A 28 -27.93 9.26 -18.70
C LEU A 28 -28.71 8.23 -17.90
N THR A 29 -28.46 8.11 -16.59
CA THR A 29 -29.19 7.21 -15.69
C THR A 29 -30.46 7.83 -15.08
N HIS A 30 -30.90 9.00 -15.57
CA HIS A 30 -32.05 9.74 -15.07
C HIS A 30 -32.03 9.94 -13.53
N GLY A 31 -30.84 9.95 -12.93
CA GLY A 31 -30.67 10.14 -11.49
C GLY A 31 -30.90 8.89 -10.63
N GLU A 32 -31.08 7.71 -11.22
CA GLU A 32 -31.26 6.47 -10.48
C GLU A 32 -30.05 6.11 -9.58
N ILE A 33 -28.84 6.40 -10.07
CA ILE A 33 -27.60 6.09 -9.35
C ILE A 33 -27.11 7.32 -8.57
N LEU A 34 -27.18 8.52 -9.17
CA LEU A 34 -26.74 9.78 -8.57
C LEU A 34 -27.68 10.92 -9.04
N ASN A 35 -28.45 11.48 -8.14
CA ASN A 35 -29.39 12.56 -8.46
C ASN A 35 -28.81 13.96 -8.19
N SER A 36 -29.56 14.99 -8.56
CA SER A 36 -29.14 16.40 -8.39
C SER A 36 -28.98 16.80 -6.92
N ASN A 37 -29.72 16.18 -6.00
CA ASN A 37 -29.61 16.45 -4.58
C ASN A 37 -28.34 15.83 -4.01
N ASP A 38 -28.01 14.58 -4.38
CA ASP A 38 -26.76 13.92 -3.99
C ASP A 38 -25.54 14.78 -4.39
N LEU A 39 -25.56 15.39 -5.60
CA LEU A 39 -24.48 16.27 -6.07
C LEU A 39 -24.43 17.59 -5.30
N ARG A 40 -25.60 18.15 -4.93
CA ARG A 40 -25.70 19.37 -4.14
C ARG A 40 -25.21 19.14 -2.71
N ASP A 41 -25.63 18.06 -2.07
CA ASP A 41 -25.23 17.68 -0.72
C ASP A 41 -23.73 17.41 -0.67
N ALA A 42 -23.17 16.73 -1.67
CA ALA A 42 -21.74 16.55 -1.81
C ALA A 42 -20.98 17.88 -1.97
N ALA A 43 -21.50 18.81 -2.78
CA ALA A 43 -20.89 20.12 -2.98
C ALA A 43 -20.89 20.97 -1.70
N VAL A 44 -21.90 20.84 -0.85
CA VAL A 44 -21.96 21.50 0.45
C VAL A 44 -21.02 20.84 1.46
N ARG A 45 -21.12 19.50 1.59
CA ARG A 45 -20.36 18.73 2.58
C ARG A 45 -18.85 18.76 2.35
N PHE A 46 -18.40 18.84 1.10
CA PHE A 46 -17.00 18.82 0.69
C PHE A 46 -16.58 20.12 -0.03
N ALA A 47 -17.17 21.25 0.36
CA ALA A 47 -16.96 22.54 -0.30
C ALA A 47 -15.49 23.00 -0.29
N ASP A 48 -14.76 22.65 0.76
CA ASP A 48 -13.33 22.91 0.96
C ASP A 48 -12.41 22.12 0.00
N ARG A 49 -12.88 21.02 -0.56
CA ARG A 49 -12.12 20.12 -1.44
C ARG A 49 -12.20 20.45 -2.93
N GLY A 50 -12.96 21.48 -3.30
CA GLY A 50 -13.24 21.86 -4.68
C GLY A 50 -14.29 20.99 -5.37
N ARG A 51 -14.93 21.52 -6.43
CA ARG A 51 -16.12 20.93 -7.07
C ARG A 51 -15.93 19.51 -7.60
N SER A 52 -14.78 19.24 -8.22
CA SER A 52 -14.53 17.91 -8.84
C SER A 52 -14.34 16.84 -7.78
N THR A 53 -13.55 17.11 -6.74
CA THR A 53 -13.35 16.21 -5.61
C THR A 53 -14.65 16.01 -4.83
N ALA A 54 -15.40 17.08 -4.55
CA ALA A 54 -16.70 16.99 -3.87
C ALA A 54 -17.67 16.07 -4.61
N THR A 55 -17.73 16.15 -5.95
CA THR A 55 -18.59 15.26 -6.77
C THR A 55 -18.17 13.80 -6.64
N LEU A 56 -16.87 13.51 -6.67
CA LEU A 56 -16.35 12.15 -6.51
C LEU A 56 -16.64 11.59 -5.12
N LEU A 57 -16.38 12.37 -4.08
CA LEU A 57 -16.66 11.97 -2.70
C LEU A 57 -18.15 11.72 -2.48
N GLY A 58 -19.03 12.55 -3.09
CA GLY A 58 -20.49 12.33 -3.08
C GLY A 58 -20.90 11.03 -3.75
N LEU A 59 -20.29 10.70 -4.90
CA LEU A 59 -20.53 9.42 -5.57
C LEU A 59 -20.05 8.25 -4.70
N CYS A 60 -18.82 8.33 -4.17
CA CYS A 60 -18.30 7.31 -3.27
C CYS A 60 -19.21 7.10 -2.05
N LYS A 61 -19.64 8.18 -1.39
CA LYS A 61 -20.58 8.10 -0.28
C LYS A 61 -21.85 7.37 -0.67
N LYS A 62 -22.47 7.76 -1.79
CA LYS A 62 -23.71 7.12 -2.27
C LYS A 62 -23.52 5.63 -2.53
N MET A 63 -22.41 5.23 -3.13
CA MET A 63 -22.11 3.82 -3.35
C MET A 63 -21.93 3.06 -2.03
N LEU A 64 -21.28 3.65 -1.03
CA LEU A 64 -21.10 3.06 0.29
C LEU A 64 -22.45 2.92 1.02
N ASP A 65 -23.30 3.95 0.99
CA ASP A 65 -24.61 3.95 1.65
C ASP A 65 -25.61 2.98 1.00
N SER A 66 -25.50 2.74 -0.31
CA SER A 66 -26.43 1.88 -1.05
C SER A 66 -26.03 0.39 -1.03
N ALA A 67 -24.85 0.05 -0.53
CA ALA A 67 -24.41 -1.33 -0.48
C ALA A 67 -25.02 -2.07 0.72
N ASP A 68 -25.46 -3.32 0.54
CA ASP A 68 -25.91 -4.17 1.66
C ASP A 68 -24.79 -4.43 2.67
N LEU A 69 -23.54 -4.54 2.16
CA LEU A 69 -22.34 -4.67 2.94
C LEU A 69 -21.13 -4.25 2.11
N VAL A 70 -20.24 -3.50 2.71
CA VAL A 70 -18.97 -3.05 2.14
C VAL A 70 -17.84 -3.87 2.72
N THR A 71 -16.94 -4.40 1.89
CA THR A 71 -15.69 -5.02 2.35
C THR A 71 -14.53 -4.06 2.16
N SER A 72 -13.67 -3.94 3.17
CA SER A 72 -12.47 -3.11 3.14
C SER A 72 -11.21 -3.96 3.32
N PRO A 73 -10.12 -3.70 2.57
CA PRO A 73 -8.92 -4.52 2.67
C PRO A 73 -8.05 -4.23 3.91
N SER A 74 -8.34 -3.17 4.65
CA SER A 74 -7.60 -2.83 5.87
C SER A 74 -8.41 -1.96 6.83
N PRO A 75 -8.04 -1.90 8.12
CA PRO A 75 -8.63 -0.96 9.08
C PRO A 75 -8.45 0.51 8.64
N LYS A 76 -7.30 0.86 8.06
CA LYS A 76 -7.02 2.18 7.48
C LYS A 76 -8.07 2.59 6.45
N THR A 77 -8.32 1.74 5.46
CA THR A 77 -9.31 2.01 4.41
C THR A 77 -10.74 1.99 4.98
N ALA A 78 -11.03 1.08 5.93
CA ALA A 78 -12.31 1.04 6.62
C ALA A 78 -12.61 2.36 7.34
N ALA A 79 -11.67 2.89 8.11
CA ALA A 79 -11.83 4.16 8.80
C ALA A 79 -12.12 5.32 7.83
N ARG A 80 -11.45 5.36 6.67
CA ARG A 80 -11.72 6.35 5.61
C ARG A 80 -13.11 6.18 4.98
N CYS A 81 -13.54 4.96 4.70
CA CYS A 81 -14.89 4.71 4.22
C CYS A 81 -15.95 5.18 5.23
N LEU A 82 -15.77 4.85 6.52
CA LEU A 82 -16.69 5.25 7.58
C LEU A 82 -16.67 6.76 7.85
N SER A 83 -15.54 7.44 7.68
CA SER A 83 -15.52 8.92 7.76
C SER A 83 -16.34 9.57 6.65
N LEU A 84 -16.43 8.93 5.48
CA LEU A 84 -17.21 9.38 4.35
C LEU A 84 -18.69 9.00 4.50
N ALA A 85 -18.98 7.76 4.89
CA ALA A 85 -20.29 7.16 5.03
C ALA A 85 -20.41 6.46 6.40
N PRO A 86 -20.72 7.19 7.50
CA PRO A 86 -20.71 6.65 8.86
C PRO A 86 -21.69 5.50 9.11
N GLU A 87 -22.80 5.48 8.34
CA GLU A 87 -23.86 4.46 8.45
C GLU A 87 -23.60 3.23 7.55
N ALA A 88 -22.52 3.22 6.77
CA ALA A 88 -22.23 2.10 5.89
C ALA A 88 -21.98 0.81 6.69
N ASN A 89 -22.67 -0.26 6.30
CA ASN A 89 -22.42 -1.59 6.84
C ASN A 89 -21.10 -2.13 6.29
N LEU A 90 -20.02 -2.10 7.10
CA LEU A 90 -18.68 -2.37 6.65
C LEU A 90 -17.99 -3.46 7.49
N VAL A 91 -17.24 -4.32 6.80
CA VAL A 91 -16.38 -5.33 7.41
C VAL A 91 -14.97 -5.28 6.80
N VAL A 92 -13.95 -5.49 7.62
CA VAL A 92 -12.56 -5.59 7.14
C VAL A 92 -12.29 -7.03 6.70
N VAL A 93 -11.94 -7.20 5.43
CA VAL A 93 -11.50 -8.47 4.84
C VAL A 93 -10.20 -8.21 4.08
N PRO A 94 -9.05 -8.46 4.70
CA PRO A 94 -7.76 -8.27 4.05
C PRO A 94 -7.62 -9.14 2.80
N ASN A 95 -6.96 -8.59 1.77
CA ASN A 95 -6.59 -9.40 0.62
C ASN A 95 -5.54 -10.42 1.03
N GLY A 96 -5.75 -11.65 0.62
CA GLY A 96 -4.83 -12.75 0.89
C GLY A 96 -3.56 -12.66 0.04
N VAL A 97 -2.46 -13.07 0.61
CA VAL A 97 -1.17 -13.20 -0.05
C VAL A 97 -0.58 -14.56 0.31
N ASP A 98 -0.23 -15.33 -0.70
CA ASP A 98 0.47 -16.61 -0.50
C ASP A 98 1.99 -16.40 -0.67
N PRO A 99 2.82 -17.25 -0.05
CA PRO A 99 4.26 -17.22 -0.23
C PRO A 99 4.66 -17.26 -1.71
N LEU A 100 5.64 -16.45 -2.07
CA LEU A 100 6.19 -16.44 -3.41
C LEU A 100 7.23 -17.58 -3.55
N PRO A 101 7.42 -18.15 -4.76
CA PRO A 101 8.43 -19.17 -4.96
C PRO A 101 9.83 -18.69 -4.61
N SER A 102 10.57 -19.51 -3.88
CA SER A 102 12.00 -19.31 -3.61
C SER A 102 12.83 -19.60 -4.84
N GLY A 103 14.05 -19.01 -4.92
CA GLY A 103 14.95 -19.24 -6.03
C GLY A 103 16.39 -18.80 -5.73
N PRO A 104 17.32 -19.09 -6.63
CA PRO A 104 18.70 -18.61 -6.49
C PRO A 104 18.74 -17.08 -6.56
N PRO A 105 19.72 -16.42 -5.93
CA PRO A 105 19.89 -14.97 -6.01
C PRO A 105 19.93 -14.50 -7.47
N PRO A 106 18.97 -13.65 -7.90
CA PRO A 106 18.82 -13.30 -9.31
C PRO A 106 19.84 -12.25 -9.79
N VAL A 107 20.50 -11.56 -8.86
CA VAL A 107 21.53 -10.55 -9.14
C VAL A 107 22.62 -10.59 -8.08
N PRO A 108 23.86 -10.17 -8.39
CA PRO A 108 24.90 -10.02 -7.38
C PRO A 108 24.53 -8.95 -6.34
N ARG A 109 24.94 -9.18 -5.08
CA ARG A 109 24.89 -8.17 -4.01
C ARG A 109 26.28 -7.97 -3.40
N GLY A 110 26.53 -6.78 -2.84
CA GLY A 110 27.72 -6.49 -2.05
C GLY A 110 27.71 -7.16 -0.66
N PRO A 111 28.77 -6.99 0.11
CA PRO A 111 28.91 -7.61 1.43
C PRO A 111 28.07 -6.93 2.53
N GLY A 112 27.67 -5.67 2.31
CA GLY A 112 26.94 -4.88 3.29
C GLY A 112 25.45 -5.18 3.38
N PRO A 113 24.73 -4.49 4.28
CA PRO A 113 23.29 -4.64 4.42
C PRO A 113 22.54 -4.28 3.13
N LEU A 114 21.56 -5.10 2.77
CA LEU A 114 20.73 -4.88 1.58
C LEU A 114 19.32 -4.46 1.98
N VAL A 115 19.02 -3.19 1.78
CA VAL A 115 17.65 -2.64 1.85
C VAL A 115 16.94 -2.96 0.55
N ILE A 116 15.71 -3.50 0.62
CA ILE A 116 14.95 -3.82 -0.58
C ILE A 116 13.66 -3.00 -0.65
N TYR A 117 13.33 -2.56 -1.86
CA TYR A 117 12.03 -2.06 -2.28
C TYR A 117 11.54 -2.89 -3.46
N VAL A 118 10.33 -3.39 -3.39
CA VAL A 118 9.64 -4.08 -4.49
C VAL A 118 8.31 -3.41 -4.70
N GLY A 119 7.98 -3.02 -5.92
CA GLY A 119 6.70 -2.44 -6.21
C GLY A 119 6.66 -1.53 -7.43
N ARG A 120 5.48 -1.01 -7.70
CA ARG A 120 5.28 -0.04 -8.75
C ARG A 120 6.06 1.25 -8.44
N ILE A 121 6.84 1.71 -9.41
CA ILE A 121 7.56 2.98 -9.28
C ILE A 121 6.66 4.08 -9.82
N ALA A 122 6.14 4.90 -8.91
CA ALA A 122 5.23 6.00 -9.21
C ALA A 122 5.41 7.13 -8.17
N PRO A 123 5.01 8.37 -8.49
CA PRO A 123 5.22 9.53 -7.61
C PRO A 123 4.67 9.32 -6.19
N GLU A 124 3.50 8.71 -6.07
CA GLU A 124 2.81 8.44 -4.80
C GLU A 124 3.46 7.34 -3.95
N LYS A 125 4.44 6.59 -4.50
CA LYS A 125 5.12 5.49 -3.80
C LYS A 125 6.36 5.91 -2.99
N GLY A 126 6.68 7.21 -2.95
CA GLY A 126 7.69 7.77 -2.06
C GLY A 126 9.14 7.41 -2.40
N LEU A 127 9.44 6.96 -3.63
CA LEU A 127 10.81 6.61 -4.04
C LEU A 127 11.82 7.77 -3.88
N PRO A 128 11.47 9.03 -4.19
CA PRO A 128 12.37 10.16 -3.93
C PRO A 128 12.76 10.26 -2.45
N LEU A 129 11.77 10.14 -1.55
CA LEU A 129 12.00 10.12 -0.10
C LEU A 129 12.95 8.99 0.31
N LEU A 130 12.74 7.78 -0.22
CA LEU A 130 13.62 6.64 0.06
C LEU A 130 15.05 6.88 -0.44
N CYS A 131 15.21 7.44 -1.65
CA CYS A 131 16.54 7.74 -2.19
C CYS A 131 17.27 8.78 -1.34
N GLU A 132 16.60 9.87 -0.94
CA GLU A 132 17.19 10.89 -0.08
C GLU A 132 17.56 10.33 1.31
N ALA A 133 16.70 9.50 1.90
CA ALA A 133 16.99 8.80 3.14
C ALA A 133 18.19 7.85 2.99
N PHE A 134 18.27 7.16 1.87
CA PHE A 134 19.33 6.18 1.63
C PHE A 134 20.71 6.84 1.47
N GLU A 135 20.82 8.05 0.94
CA GLU A 135 22.06 8.82 0.95
C GLU A 135 22.55 9.07 2.39
N LEU A 136 21.64 9.32 3.34
CA LEU A 136 21.99 9.47 4.76
C LEU A 136 22.39 8.13 5.41
N VAL A 137 21.84 7.03 4.95
CA VAL A 137 22.24 5.67 5.37
C VAL A 137 23.64 5.38 4.88
N VAL A 138 23.96 5.61 3.60
CA VAL A 138 25.29 5.38 3.01
C VAL A 138 26.36 6.22 3.69
N ALA A 139 26.04 7.45 4.11
CA ALA A 139 26.98 8.28 4.86
C ALA A 139 27.41 7.66 6.22
N GLN A 140 26.58 6.79 6.81
CA GLN A 140 26.85 6.11 8.08
C GLN A 140 27.28 4.64 7.90
N CYS A 141 26.80 4.01 6.84
CA CYS A 141 27.10 2.61 6.47
C CYS A 141 27.48 2.54 4.97
N PRO A 142 28.74 2.82 4.60
CA PRO A 142 29.17 2.96 3.21
C PRO A 142 28.96 1.70 2.35
N ASP A 143 28.94 0.52 2.95
CA ASP A 143 28.72 -0.75 2.25
C ASP A 143 27.25 -1.11 2.07
N ALA A 144 26.31 -0.30 2.62
CA ALA A 144 24.88 -0.53 2.45
C ALA A 144 24.45 -0.37 0.99
N GLN A 145 23.55 -1.24 0.55
CA GLN A 145 22.96 -1.19 -0.79
C GLN A 145 21.44 -1.11 -0.72
N LEU A 146 20.85 -0.39 -1.68
CA LEU A 146 19.40 -0.34 -1.92
C LEU A 146 19.08 -1.06 -3.22
N MET A 147 18.25 -2.08 -3.17
CA MET A 147 17.71 -2.73 -4.37
C MET A 147 16.28 -2.25 -4.61
N VAL A 148 16.02 -1.73 -5.82
CA VAL A 148 14.70 -1.24 -6.24
C VAL A 148 14.21 -2.09 -7.40
N VAL A 149 13.24 -2.97 -7.12
CA VAL A 149 12.62 -3.88 -8.09
C VAL A 149 11.31 -3.26 -8.61
N GLY A 150 11.25 -2.97 -9.91
CA GLY A 150 10.10 -2.36 -10.58
C GLY A 150 10.49 -1.63 -11.86
N ASP A 151 9.51 -1.15 -12.62
CA ASP A 151 9.75 -0.36 -13.84
C ASP A 151 10.22 1.07 -13.49
N TRP A 152 11.53 1.19 -13.21
CA TRP A 152 12.15 2.43 -12.76
C TRP A 152 12.31 3.49 -13.86
N GLN A 153 12.16 3.12 -15.14
CA GLN A 153 12.33 4.04 -16.27
C GLN A 153 11.07 4.84 -16.59
N ARG A 154 9.92 4.41 -16.10
CA ARG A 154 8.62 4.97 -16.44
C ARG A 154 8.45 6.46 -16.08
N TYR A 155 9.09 6.93 -15.01
CA TYR A 155 9.00 8.31 -14.53
C TYR A 155 10.37 8.99 -14.58
N PRO A 156 10.66 9.87 -15.58
CA PRO A 156 12.00 10.40 -15.84
C PRO A 156 12.68 11.07 -14.64
N LYS A 157 11.91 11.79 -13.80
CA LYS A 157 12.46 12.44 -12.60
C LYS A 157 12.95 11.42 -11.59
N ILE A 158 12.19 10.36 -11.34
CA ILE A 158 12.54 9.27 -10.41
C ILE A 158 13.70 8.46 -11.00
N ALA A 159 13.62 8.14 -12.30
CA ALA A 159 14.65 7.42 -13.04
C ALA A 159 16.03 8.11 -12.92
N LYS A 160 16.06 9.44 -13.02
CA LYS A 160 17.31 10.21 -12.89
C LYS A 160 17.96 10.06 -11.51
N VAL A 161 17.16 10.06 -10.45
CA VAL A 161 17.66 9.90 -9.06
C VAL A 161 18.17 8.48 -8.84
N LEU A 162 17.41 7.47 -9.25
CA LEU A 162 17.79 6.06 -9.13
C LEU A 162 19.06 5.74 -9.93
N ASP A 163 19.17 6.24 -11.18
CA ASP A 163 20.33 6.01 -12.03
C ASP A 163 21.60 6.69 -11.48
N ALA A 164 21.47 7.86 -10.84
CA ALA A 164 22.59 8.50 -10.17
C ALA A 164 23.11 7.65 -9.00
N GLY A 165 22.25 7.08 -8.19
CA GLY A 165 22.63 6.15 -7.11
C GLY A 165 23.25 4.85 -7.63
N ARG A 166 22.70 4.30 -8.74
CA ARG A 166 23.25 3.12 -9.42
C ARG A 166 24.67 3.36 -9.90
N ARG A 167 24.95 4.52 -10.52
CA ARG A 167 26.30 4.88 -10.99
C ARG A 167 27.32 5.02 -9.86
N ARG A 168 26.87 5.35 -8.64
CA ARG A 168 27.71 5.38 -7.44
C ARG A 168 27.89 4.02 -6.78
N GLY A 169 27.22 2.98 -7.27
CA GLY A 169 27.33 1.60 -6.76
C GLY A 169 26.46 1.28 -5.56
N HIS A 170 25.63 2.23 -5.08
CA HIS A 170 24.79 2.03 -3.90
C HIS A 170 23.36 1.58 -4.21
N ILE A 171 22.90 1.71 -5.47
CA ILE A 171 21.58 1.27 -5.89
C ILE A 171 21.65 0.18 -6.96
N ILE A 172 20.92 -0.91 -6.74
CA ILE A 172 20.76 -2.04 -7.67
C ILE A 172 19.39 -1.92 -8.31
N LEU A 173 19.31 -1.94 -9.64
CA LEU A 173 18.08 -1.77 -10.42
C LEU A 173 17.85 -2.99 -11.33
N PRO A 174 17.24 -4.07 -10.84
CA PRO A 174 16.94 -5.25 -11.67
C PRO A 174 15.88 -5.00 -12.76
N GLY A 175 15.11 -3.89 -12.63
CA GLY A 175 13.98 -3.61 -13.48
C GLY A 175 12.70 -4.29 -13.02
N GLU A 176 11.68 -4.30 -13.89
CA GLU A 176 10.44 -5.01 -13.64
C GLU A 176 10.66 -6.52 -13.70
N GLN A 177 10.09 -7.24 -12.75
CA GLN A 177 10.23 -8.67 -12.61
C GLN A 177 8.87 -9.36 -12.64
N LYS A 178 8.83 -10.60 -13.13
CA LYS A 178 7.64 -11.44 -13.06
C LYS A 178 7.35 -11.82 -11.60
N ARG A 179 6.05 -11.98 -11.27
CA ARG A 179 5.61 -12.32 -9.92
C ARG A 179 6.31 -13.57 -9.37
N GLU A 180 6.49 -14.58 -10.22
CA GLU A 180 7.10 -15.86 -9.86
C GLU A 180 8.59 -15.73 -9.45
N SER A 181 9.26 -14.66 -9.88
CA SER A 181 10.66 -14.39 -9.56
C SER A 181 10.83 -13.52 -8.31
N LEU A 182 9.78 -12.85 -7.84
CA LEU A 182 9.88 -11.86 -6.77
C LEU A 182 10.33 -12.46 -5.43
N GLY A 183 9.97 -13.73 -5.15
CA GLY A 183 10.38 -14.42 -3.92
C GLY A 183 11.89 -14.41 -3.73
N ALA A 184 12.65 -14.74 -4.78
CA ALA A 184 14.10 -14.73 -4.75
C ALA A 184 14.69 -13.33 -4.46
N PHE A 185 14.04 -12.26 -4.93
CA PHE A 185 14.45 -10.89 -4.62
C PHE A 185 14.17 -10.53 -3.16
N TYR A 186 13.01 -10.89 -2.61
CA TYR A 186 12.72 -10.66 -1.19
C TYR A 186 13.71 -11.43 -0.30
N GLU A 187 14.03 -12.69 -0.62
CA GLU A 187 14.96 -13.52 0.15
C GLU A 187 16.41 -12.98 0.16
N MET A 188 16.79 -12.19 -0.84
CA MET A 188 18.09 -11.51 -0.84
C MET A 188 18.18 -10.35 0.16
N GLY A 189 17.05 -9.71 0.49
CA GLY A 189 17.02 -8.53 1.35
C GLY A 189 17.36 -8.85 2.80
N ASP A 190 17.94 -7.88 3.50
CA ASP A 190 18.10 -7.91 4.96
C ASP A 190 16.98 -7.16 5.67
N LEU A 191 16.37 -6.19 4.98
CA LEU A 191 15.17 -5.47 5.42
C LEU A 191 14.40 -4.90 4.23
N TYR A 192 13.10 -4.69 4.41
CA TYR A 192 12.21 -4.07 3.43
C TYR A 192 11.90 -2.62 3.81
N ALA A 193 12.06 -1.67 2.88
CA ALA A 193 11.71 -0.27 3.09
C ALA A 193 10.43 0.10 2.35
N PHE A 194 9.44 0.61 3.08
CA PHE A 194 8.14 1.03 2.57
C PHE A 194 7.92 2.53 2.75
N PRO A 195 8.25 3.36 1.73
CA PRO A 195 8.16 4.82 1.82
C PRO A 195 6.80 5.39 1.40
N SER A 196 5.79 4.57 1.12
CA SER A 196 4.45 4.99 0.66
C SER A 196 3.50 5.26 1.80
N GLN A 197 2.63 6.28 1.64
CA GLN A 197 1.54 6.63 2.56
C GLN A 197 0.14 6.44 1.95
N THR A 198 0.06 6.09 0.66
CA THR A 198 -1.19 6.10 -0.09
C THR A 198 -1.79 4.71 -0.31
N ASP A 199 -1.16 3.67 0.21
CA ASP A 199 -1.63 2.30 0.03
C ASP A 199 -2.84 1.99 0.92
N THR A 200 -3.74 1.17 0.39
CA THR A 200 -4.93 0.70 1.10
C THR A 200 -4.64 -0.48 2.02
N GLN A 201 -3.78 -1.40 1.59
CA GLN A 201 -3.31 -2.55 2.37
C GLN A 201 -1.81 -2.80 2.19
N ALA A 202 -1.24 -2.46 1.01
CA ALA A 202 0.14 -2.73 0.62
C ALA A 202 0.51 -4.23 0.62
N LEU A 203 0.05 -4.98 -0.39
CA LEU A 203 0.34 -6.43 -0.52
C LEU A 203 1.84 -6.73 -0.50
N VAL A 204 2.68 -5.80 -0.98
CA VAL A 204 4.14 -5.91 -0.93
C VAL A 204 4.70 -5.98 0.51
N LEU A 205 3.99 -5.40 1.50
CA LEU A 205 4.34 -5.57 2.92
C LEU A 205 4.09 -7.01 3.38
N HIS A 206 2.98 -7.62 2.92
CA HIS A 206 2.68 -9.02 3.22
C HIS A 206 3.68 -9.95 2.54
N GLU A 207 4.05 -9.69 1.29
CA GLU A 207 5.07 -10.45 0.55
C GLU A 207 6.44 -10.38 1.26
N ALA A 208 6.87 -9.19 1.66
CA ALA A 208 8.11 -8.99 2.43
C ALA A 208 8.06 -9.70 3.79
N ALA A 209 6.92 -9.63 4.49
CA ALA A 209 6.75 -10.29 5.78
C ALA A 209 6.72 -11.82 5.65
N LEU A 210 6.08 -12.38 4.60
CA LEU A 210 6.12 -13.82 4.30
C LEU A 210 7.54 -14.31 4.00
N ALA A 211 8.36 -13.50 3.34
CA ALA A 211 9.79 -13.77 3.16
C ALA A 211 10.58 -13.70 4.49
N GLY A 212 9.97 -13.14 5.54
CA GLY A 212 10.58 -13.03 6.87
C GLY A 212 11.42 -11.78 7.06
N LEU A 213 11.26 -10.77 6.23
CA LEU A 213 12.00 -9.52 6.35
C LEU A 213 11.48 -8.66 7.50
N PRO A 214 12.35 -8.01 8.27
CA PRO A 214 11.99 -6.86 9.06
C PRO A 214 11.66 -5.68 8.14
N ILE A 215 10.76 -4.79 8.59
CA ILE A 215 10.15 -3.76 7.74
C ILE A 215 10.37 -2.37 8.33
N VAL A 216 10.75 -1.41 7.50
CA VAL A 216 10.68 0.02 7.82
C VAL A 216 9.52 0.62 7.05
N SER A 217 8.58 1.28 7.73
CA SER A 217 7.39 1.89 7.11
C SER A 217 7.23 3.35 7.53
N VAL A 218 6.82 4.20 6.58
CA VAL A 218 6.38 5.59 6.86
C VAL A 218 4.86 5.68 7.05
N ASP A 219 4.14 4.58 6.94
CA ASP A 219 2.69 4.53 7.11
C ASP A 219 2.33 3.81 8.42
N PRO A 220 1.97 4.57 9.48
CA PRO A 220 1.63 3.97 10.76
C PRO A 220 0.26 3.28 10.79
N GLU A 221 -0.56 3.46 9.74
CA GLU A 221 -1.91 2.89 9.68
C GLU A 221 -1.95 1.48 9.05
N LEU A 222 -0.86 1.06 8.38
CA LEU A 222 -0.75 -0.26 7.73
C LEU A 222 -0.08 -1.29 8.65
N GLN A 223 -0.78 -1.71 9.72
CA GLN A 223 -0.21 -2.54 10.80
C GLN A 223 -0.54 -4.03 10.71
N LEU A 224 -1.19 -4.53 9.66
CA LEU A 224 -1.60 -5.94 9.56
C LEU A 224 -0.43 -6.93 9.71
N VAL A 225 0.77 -6.52 9.27
CA VAL A 225 1.99 -7.34 9.30
C VAL A 225 3.15 -6.66 10.05
N LEU A 226 2.88 -5.57 10.76
CA LEU A 226 3.89 -4.78 11.46
C LEU A 226 3.66 -4.86 12.98
N GLU A 227 4.68 -5.25 13.71
CA GLU A 227 4.76 -5.17 15.17
C GLU A 227 5.96 -4.28 15.54
N PRO A 228 5.72 -2.95 15.77
CA PRO A 228 6.79 -1.98 16.01
C PRO A 228 7.70 -2.40 17.17
N GLY A 229 9.02 -2.26 16.96
CA GLY A 229 10.04 -2.69 17.91
C GLY A 229 10.42 -4.18 17.84
N VAL A 230 9.61 -5.03 17.20
CA VAL A 230 9.89 -6.46 17.02
C VAL A 230 10.33 -6.75 15.59
N ASN A 231 9.39 -6.67 14.61
CA ASN A 231 9.69 -6.88 13.20
C ASN A 231 9.60 -5.62 12.36
N ALA A 232 9.27 -4.47 12.96
CA ALA A 232 9.12 -3.22 12.22
C ALA A 232 9.65 -2.01 12.98
N GLU A 233 10.12 -1.02 12.20
CA GLU A 233 10.39 0.34 12.65
C GLU A 233 9.49 1.32 11.89
N LEU A 234 8.84 2.21 12.61
CA LEU A 234 8.02 3.27 12.01
C LEU A 234 8.83 4.56 11.91
N ALA A 235 8.65 5.28 10.81
CA ALA A 235 9.29 6.55 10.54
C ALA A 235 8.27 7.62 10.14
N SER A 236 8.57 8.87 10.43
CA SER A 236 7.89 9.99 9.78
C SER A 236 8.31 10.08 8.30
N PRO A 237 7.48 10.66 7.41
CA PRO A 237 7.80 10.76 5.98
C PRO A 237 8.82 11.87 5.69
N THR A 238 9.97 11.81 6.36
CA THR A 238 11.12 12.69 6.15
C THR A 238 12.39 11.85 5.92
N PRO A 239 13.34 12.32 5.09
CA PRO A 239 14.57 11.59 4.82
C PRO A 239 15.33 11.20 6.10
N ALA A 240 15.47 12.14 7.04
CA ALA A 240 16.19 11.88 8.29
C ALA A 240 15.53 10.81 9.17
N SER A 241 14.18 10.86 9.30
CA SER A 241 13.45 9.88 10.11
C SER A 241 13.49 8.48 9.48
N LEU A 242 13.31 8.40 8.14
CA LEU A 242 13.37 7.14 7.41
C LEU A 242 14.78 6.52 7.46
N ALA A 243 15.82 7.34 7.28
CA ALA A 243 17.21 6.90 7.42
C ALA A 243 17.50 6.37 8.81
N ALA A 244 17.09 7.09 9.87
CA ALA A 244 17.27 6.64 11.25
C ALA A 244 16.56 5.32 11.54
N ALA A 245 15.35 5.11 10.99
CA ALA A 245 14.63 3.85 11.14
C ALA A 245 15.34 2.68 10.41
N ILE A 246 15.85 2.92 9.21
CA ILE A 246 16.66 1.95 8.47
C ILE A 246 17.91 1.59 9.27
N MET A 247 18.64 2.59 9.81
CA MET A 247 19.85 2.36 10.60
C MET A 247 19.56 1.55 11.86
N ARG A 248 18.45 1.81 12.57
CA ARG A 248 18.07 1.00 13.75
C ARG A 248 17.87 -0.47 13.44
N ILE A 249 17.37 -0.82 12.26
CA ILE A 249 17.31 -2.23 11.83
C ILE A 249 18.71 -2.73 11.47
N ILE A 250 19.49 -1.98 10.68
CA ILE A 250 20.86 -2.36 10.29
C ILE A 250 21.72 -2.68 11.52
N GLU A 251 21.63 -1.88 12.57
CA GLU A 251 22.37 -2.08 13.83
C GLU A 251 21.96 -3.37 14.57
N LYS A 252 20.72 -3.83 14.38
CA LYS A 252 20.20 -5.08 14.98
C LYS A 252 20.51 -6.33 14.14
N LEU A 253 20.84 -6.19 12.84
CA LEU A 253 21.09 -7.33 11.94
C LEU A 253 22.22 -8.27 12.42
N PRO A 254 23.29 -7.82 13.09
CA PRO A 254 24.30 -8.71 13.62
C PRO A 254 23.83 -9.65 14.73
N ASP A 255 22.72 -9.33 15.43
CA ASP A 255 22.14 -10.18 16.46
C ASP A 255 21.26 -11.30 15.82
N PRO A 256 21.71 -12.56 15.85
CA PRO A 256 20.96 -13.67 15.25
C PRO A 256 19.64 -13.97 16.00
N GLN A 257 19.57 -13.69 17.31
CA GLN A 257 18.34 -13.92 18.09
C GLN A 257 17.28 -12.89 17.71
N TRP A 258 17.66 -11.63 17.56
CA TRP A 258 16.75 -10.60 17.08
C TRP A 258 16.28 -10.90 15.64
N ARG A 259 17.19 -11.28 14.73
CA ARG A 259 16.83 -11.65 13.35
C ARG A 259 15.82 -12.78 13.30
N ALA A 260 16.06 -13.85 14.05
CA ALA A 260 15.15 -15.01 14.12
C ALA A 260 13.76 -14.58 14.61
N ARG A 261 13.69 -13.81 15.71
CA ARG A 261 12.44 -13.31 16.28
C ARG A 261 11.70 -12.37 15.32
N ALA A 262 12.38 -11.44 14.69
CA ALA A 262 11.78 -10.52 13.72
C ALA A 262 11.22 -11.29 12.52
N SER A 263 11.98 -12.24 11.98
CA SER A 263 11.56 -13.08 10.86
C SER A 263 10.37 -13.98 11.19
N GLU A 264 10.36 -14.61 12.35
CA GLU A 264 9.23 -15.42 12.84
C GLU A 264 7.97 -14.56 13.01
N THR A 265 8.11 -13.38 13.61
CA THR A 265 7.01 -12.44 13.80
C THR A 265 6.44 -11.99 12.46
N SER A 266 7.28 -11.61 11.49
CA SER A 266 6.86 -11.24 10.14
C SER A 266 6.04 -12.34 9.49
N ARG A 267 6.55 -13.59 9.46
CA ARG A 267 5.86 -14.73 8.86
C ARG A 267 4.57 -15.08 9.59
N ARG A 268 4.56 -15.03 10.92
CA ARG A 268 3.37 -15.31 11.74
C ARG A 268 2.25 -14.31 11.47
N LEU A 269 2.56 -13.01 11.40
CA LEU A 269 1.57 -11.97 11.13
C LEU A 269 1.02 -12.09 9.70
N ALA A 270 1.89 -12.24 8.70
CA ALA A 270 1.48 -12.33 7.31
C ALA A 270 0.75 -13.65 7.00
N GLY A 271 1.13 -14.76 7.62
CA GLY A 271 0.51 -16.07 7.42
C GLY A 271 -0.95 -16.18 7.85
N GLN A 272 -1.49 -15.17 8.54
CA GLN A 272 -2.92 -15.09 8.87
C GLN A 272 -3.78 -14.70 7.65
N TRP A 273 -3.19 -14.13 6.61
CA TRP A 273 -3.86 -13.51 5.48
C TRP A 273 -3.55 -14.23 4.17
N THR A 274 -3.97 -15.51 4.06
CA THR A 274 -3.82 -16.30 2.83
C THR A 274 -4.95 -16.04 1.83
N ILE A 275 -4.73 -16.36 0.55
CA ILE A 275 -5.78 -16.28 -0.49
C ILE A 275 -6.95 -17.18 -0.10
N GLU A 276 -6.67 -18.36 0.46
CA GLU A 276 -7.72 -19.29 0.91
C GLU A 276 -8.55 -18.69 2.05
N SER A 277 -7.91 -18.11 3.09
CA SER A 277 -8.63 -17.49 4.22
C SER A 277 -9.51 -16.32 3.75
N GLN A 278 -9.02 -15.50 2.83
CA GLN A 278 -9.83 -14.45 2.20
C GLN A 278 -11.02 -15.02 1.44
N ALA A 279 -10.82 -16.04 0.61
CA ALA A 279 -11.90 -16.66 -0.18
C ALA A 279 -12.99 -17.26 0.70
N GLN A 280 -12.62 -17.95 1.78
CA GLN A 280 -13.55 -18.52 2.75
C GLN A 280 -14.37 -17.42 3.45
N GLU A 281 -13.74 -16.35 3.89
CA GLU A 281 -14.43 -15.22 4.54
C GLU A 281 -15.36 -14.49 3.55
N MET A 282 -14.93 -14.27 2.32
CA MET A 282 -15.78 -13.69 1.28
C MET A 282 -16.99 -14.57 0.97
N LEU A 283 -16.82 -15.89 0.88
CA LEU A 283 -17.93 -16.81 0.67
C LEU A 283 -18.94 -16.77 1.83
N ARG A 284 -18.46 -16.74 3.08
CA ARG A 284 -19.31 -16.58 4.27
C ARG A 284 -20.14 -15.29 4.20
N ILE A 285 -19.50 -14.19 3.82
CA ILE A 285 -20.17 -12.88 3.66
C ILE A 285 -21.25 -12.93 2.59
N TYR A 286 -20.96 -13.46 1.40
CA TYR A 286 -21.95 -13.58 0.33
C TYR A 286 -23.17 -14.42 0.76
N GLN A 287 -22.94 -15.56 1.44
CA GLN A 287 -24.02 -16.38 1.97
C GLN A 287 -24.87 -15.63 3.00
N GLN A 288 -24.25 -14.86 3.87
CA GLN A 288 -24.96 -14.05 4.87
C GLN A 288 -25.83 -12.97 4.23
N VAL A 289 -25.30 -12.22 3.26
CA VAL A 289 -26.05 -11.18 2.55
C VAL A 289 -27.20 -11.77 1.74
N ALA A 290 -26.96 -12.87 1.03
CA ALA A 290 -28.01 -13.57 0.26
C ALA A 290 -29.17 -14.05 1.14
N ARG A 291 -28.87 -14.63 2.31
CA ARG A 291 -29.91 -15.05 3.28
C ARG A 291 -30.74 -13.86 3.80
N ARG A 292 -30.10 -12.73 4.12
CA ARG A 292 -30.79 -11.50 4.57
C ARG A 292 -31.75 -10.99 3.51
N ARG A 293 -31.32 -10.92 2.24
CA ARG A 293 -32.19 -10.49 1.13
C ARG A 293 -33.37 -11.43 0.91
N SER A 294 -33.19 -12.74 0.98
CA SER A 294 -34.27 -13.70 0.84
C SER A 294 -35.33 -13.55 1.94
N LEU A 295 -34.91 -13.28 3.18
CA LEU A 295 -35.83 -13.03 4.29
C LEU A 295 -36.59 -11.71 4.15
N SER A 296 -35.95 -10.64 3.67
CA SER A 296 -36.57 -9.34 3.45
C SER A 296 -37.58 -9.31 2.27
N GLN A 297 -37.50 -10.26 1.33
CA GLN A 297 -38.41 -10.41 0.19
C GLN A 297 -39.61 -11.33 0.50
N ALA A 298 -39.51 -12.14 1.57
CA ALA A 298 -40.55 -13.08 1.97
C ALA A 298 -41.52 -12.55 3.05
N GLY A 299 -41.25 -11.39 3.62
CA GLY A 299 -42.11 -10.67 4.59
C GLY A 299 -42.66 -9.38 4.02
#